data_c0144f05e5c8cf793b52c1fbcfa6e033
#
_entry.id   c0144f05e5c8cf793b52c1fbcfa6e033
#
_cell.length_a   1.000
_cell.length_b   1.000
_cell.length_c   1.000
_cell.angle_alpha   90.00
_cell.angle_beta   90.00
_cell.angle_gamma   90.00
#
_symmetry.space_group_name_H-M   'P 1'
#
loop_
_entity.id
_entity.type
_entity.pdbx_description
1 polymer ?
#
loop_
_entity_poly.entity_id
_entity_poly.type
_entity_poly.pdbx_seq_one_letter_code
_entity_poly.pdbx_strand_id
1 'polypeptide(L)'
;MRPRGPRPDALQSVTVLEILAALDPQHGEAGVPFKDLEAAARSRLNYRALTDALNALVNDGAATRVSEKPARLRITSTGRARLNEYRS
;
A
#
# COMPACT_ATOMS: atom_id res chain seq x y z
N MET A 1 6.07 19.09 23.00
CA MET A 1 6.91 18.34 22.11
C MET A 1 6.23 17.11 21.62
N ARG A 2 6.29 16.85 20.35
CA ARG A 2 5.59 15.70 19.95
C ARG A 2 6.43 14.49 19.93
N PRO A 3 5.79 13.35 20.11
CA PRO A 3 6.52 12.09 20.13
C PRO A 3 7.23 11.83 18.82
N ARG A 4 8.28 11.11 18.92
CA ARG A 4 8.96 10.64 17.75
C ARG A 4 8.45 9.27 17.42
N GLY A 5 8.80 8.81 16.30
CA GLY A 5 8.37 7.52 15.85
C GLY A 5 7.28 7.64 14.82
N PRO A 6 6.91 6.52 14.17
CA PRO A 6 5.94 6.56 13.09
C PRO A 6 4.55 6.87 13.62
N ARG A 7 3.83 7.67 12.88
CA ARG A 7 2.46 7.94 13.21
C ARG A 7 1.61 6.75 12.78
N PRO A 8 0.39 6.61 13.35
CA PRO A 8 -0.45 5.48 12.98
C PRO A 8 -0.71 5.38 11.49
N ASP A 9 -0.92 6.52 10.82
CA ASP A 9 -1.15 6.49 9.37
C ASP A 9 0.09 6.07 8.60
N ALA A 10 1.28 6.39 9.12
CA ALA A 10 2.50 5.92 8.50
C ALA A 10 2.63 4.41 8.62
N LEU A 11 2.27 3.84 9.77
CA LEU A 11 2.29 2.39 9.95
C LEU A 11 1.27 1.72 9.04
N GLN A 12 0.11 2.32 8.85
CA GLN A 12 -0.89 1.80 7.93
C GLN A 12 -0.35 1.76 6.51
N SER A 13 0.33 2.83 6.11
CA SER A 13 0.92 2.89 4.77
C SER A 13 1.96 1.81 4.57
N VAL A 14 2.81 1.58 5.56
CA VAL A 14 3.81 0.52 5.48
C VAL A 14 3.15 -0.85 5.38
N THR A 15 2.10 -1.07 6.16
CA THR A 15 1.35 -2.33 6.09
C THR A 15 0.80 -2.56 4.69
N VAL A 16 0.22 -1.52 4.09
CA VAL A 16 -0.32 -1.65 2.75
C VAL A 16 0.79 -1.88 1.73
N LEU A 17 1.92 -1.20 1.88
CA LEU A 17 3.06 -1.44 0.99
C LEU A 17 3.54 -2.89 1.07
N GLU A 18 3.61 -3.45 2.26
CA GLU A 18 4.02 -4.84 2.42
C GLU A 18 3.08 -5.78 1.72
N ILE A 19 1.78 -5.55 1.88
CA ILE A 19 0.77 -6.38 1.25
C ILE A 19 0.85 -6.25 -0.27
N LEU A 20 0.97 -5.02 -0.75
CA LEU A 20 1.04 -4.77 -2.17
C LEU A 20 2.29 -5.41 -2.77
N ALA A 21 3.43 -5.29 -2.09
CA ALA A 21 4.67 -5.89 -2.57
C ALA A 21 4.57 -7.41 -2.61
N ALA A 22 3.89 -7.99 -1.64
CA ALA A 22 3.73 -9.45 -1.60
C ALA A 22 2.84 -9.97 -2.72
N LEU A 23 1.80 -9.21 -3.07
CA LEU A 23 0.86 -9.63 -4.09
C LEU A 23 1.27 -9.24 -5.51
N ASP A 24 2.14 -8.24 -5.63
CA ASP A 24 2.53 -7.72 -6.94
C ASP A 24 3.04 -8.79 -7.90
N PRO A 25 3.93 -9.72 -7.48
CA PRO A 25 4.43 -10.72 -8.41
C PRO A 25 3.36 -11.66 -8.96
N GLN A 26 2.27 -11.84 -8.21
CA GLN A 26 1.20 -12.73 -8.64
C GLN A 26 0.36 -12.12 -9.76
N HIS A 27 0.31 -10.80 -9.83
CA HIS A 27 -0.53 -10.10 -10.78
C HIS A 27 0.25 -9.39 -11.87
N GLY A 28 1.53 -9.11 -11.62
CA GLY A 28 2.40 -8.50 -12.62
C GLY A 28 1.90 -7.16 -13.08
N GLU A 29 2.03 -6.92 -14.37
CA GLU A 29 1.70 -5.61 -14.95
C GLU A 29 0.22 -5.29 -14.87
N ALA A 30 -0.63 -6.28 -14.72
CA ALA A 30 -2.06 -6.05 -14.61
C ALA A 30 -2.43 -5.31 -13.32
N GLY A 31 -1.57 -5.41 -12.30
CA GLY A 31 -1.83 -4.77 -11.03
C GLY A 31 -2.67 -5.63 -10.10
N VAL A 32 -2.56 -5.36 -8.81
CA VAL A 32 -3.27 -6.11 -7.78
C VAL A 32 -4.68 -5.54 -7.65
N PRO A 33 -5.72 -6.38 -7.82
CA PRO A 33 -7.09 -5.88 -7.66
C PRO A 33 -7.33 -5.37 -6.25
N PHE A 34 -8.11 -4.32 -6.13
CA PHE A 34 -8.40 -3.75 -4.82
C PHE A 34 -9.00 -4.79 -3.86
N LYS A 35 -9.86 -5.65 -4.37
CA LYS A 35 -10.50 -6.62 -3.50
C LYS A 35 -9.50 -7.62 -2.93
N ASP A 36 -8.43 -7.91 -3.67
CA ASP A 36 -7.37 -8.78 -3.14
C ASP A 36 -6.60 -8.08 -2.03
N LEU A 37 -6.35 -6.78 -2.21
CA LEU A 37 -5.72 -5.99 -1.16
C LEU A 37 -6.61 -5.93 0.07
N GLU A 38 -7.89 -5.73 -0.13
CA GLU A 38 -8.84 -5.66 0.96
C GLU A 38 -8.89 -6.98 1.72
N ALA A 39 -8.94 -8.08 1.01
CA ALA A 39 -8.97 -9.39 1.65
C ALA A 39 -7.71 -9.66 2.46
N ALA A 40 -6.55 -9.31 1.90
CA ALA A 40 -5.28 -9.53 2.58
C ALA A 40 -5.12 -8.61 3.79
N ALA A 41 -5.71 -7.42 3.74
CA ALA A 41 -5.56 -6.43 4.82
C ALA A 41 -6.64 -6.55 5.89
N ARG A 42 -7.63 -7.41 5.68
CA ARG A 42 -8.84 -7.42 6.51
C ARG A 42 -8.55 -7.60 8.00
N SER A 43 -7.55 -8.38 8.34
CA SER A 43 -7.23 -8.63 9.74
C SER A 43 -6.44 -7.50 10.37
N ARG A 44 -5.96 -6.54 9.58
CA ARG A 44 -5.11 -5.46 10.09
C ARG A 44 -5.72 -4.08 9.94
N LEU A 45 -6.51 -3.87 8.89
CA LEU A 45 -7.02 -2.56 8.56
C LEU A 45 -8.48 -2.69 8.16
N ASN A 46 -9.29 -1.72 8.58
CA ASN A 46 -10.65 -1.65 8.08
C ASN A 46 -10.64 -1.01 6.69
N TYR A 47 -11.78 -0.99 6.06
CA TYR A 47 -11.91 -0.48 4.69
C TYR A 47 -11.43 0.96 4.58
N ARG A 48 -11.83 1.80 5.53
CA ARG A 48 -11.48 3.21 5.49
C ARG A 48 -9.97 3.42 5.62
N ALA A 49 -9.36 2.73 6.58
CA ALA A 49 -7.93 2.85 6.76
C ALA A 49 -7.17 2.37 5.52
N LEU A 50 -7.65 1.30 4.90
CA LEU A 50 -7.02 0.79 3.70
C LEU A 50 -7.12 1.80 2.55
N THR A 51 -8.31 2.36 2.32
CA THR A 51 -8.47 3.31 1.22
C THR A 51 -7.68 4.58 1.47
N ASP A 52 -7.66 5.07 2.70
CA ASP A 52 -6.89 6.27 3.03
C ASP A 52 -5.40 6.03 2.81
N ALA A 53 -4.91 4.87 3.24
CA ALA A 53 -3.50 4.55 3.05
C ALA A 53 -3.15 4.40 1.58
N LEU A 54 -4.00 3.75 0.80
CA LEU A 54 -3.75 3.61 -0.64
C LEU A 54 -3.73 4.96 -1.34
N ASN A 55 -4.67 5.85 -1.00
CA ASN A 55 -4.68 7.17 -1.60
C ASN A 55 -3.42 7.95 -1.25
N ALA A 56 -2.96 7.86 -0.01
CA ALA A 56 -1.74 8.52 0.39
C ALA A 56 -0.54 7.97 -0.38
N LEU A 57 -0.47 6.65 -0.54
CA LEU A 57 0.63 6.04 -1.26
C LEU A 57 0.64 6.45 -2.74
N VAL A 58 -0.53 6.52 -3.36
CA VAL A 58 -0.61 6.97 -4.74
C VAL A 58 -0.19 8.43 -4.86
N ASN A 59 -0.65 9.28 -3.94
CA ASN A 59 -0.27 10.68 -3.95
C ASN A 59 1.22 10.88 -3.75
N ASP A 60 1.85 10.02 -2.98
CA ASP A 60 3.29 10.11 -2.71
C ASP A 60 4.14 9.46 -3.79
N GLY A 61 3.52 8.81 -4.76
CA GLY A 61 4.25 8.12 -5.80
C GLY A 61 4.77 6.75 -5.40
N ALA A 62 4.37 6.24 -4.23
CA ALA A 62 4.80 4.92 -3.76
C ALA A 62 3.98 3.80 -4.38
N ALA A 63 2.80 4.10 -4.88
CA ALA A 63 1.96 3.15 -5.59
C ALA A 63 1.33 3.87 -6.77
N THR A 64 0.87 3.10 -7.74
CA THR A 64 0.25 3.67 -8.92
C THR A 64 -0.98 2.86 -9.28
N ARG A 65 -1.98 3.53 -9.82
CA ARG A 65 -3.16 2.87 -10.34
C ARG A 65 -2.93 2.51 -11.79
N VAL A 66 -3.11 1.24 -12.10
CA VAL A 66 -2.98 0.77 -13.48
C VAL A 66 -4.34 0.56 -14.13
N SER A 67 -5.40 0.55 -13.32
CA SER A 67 -6.76 0.43 -13.82
C SER A 67 -7.71 0.99 -12.78
N GLU A 68 -8.85 1.52 -13.22
CA GLU A 68 -9.84 2.07 -12.29
C GLU A 68 -11.12 1.25 -12.20
N LYS A 69 -11.38 0.45 -13.22
CA LYS A 69 -12.60 -0.36 -13.23
C LYS A 69 -12.30 -1.72 -13.81
N PRO A 70 -11.93 -2.67 -12.96
CA PRO A 70 -11.81 -2.57 -11.50
C PRO A 70 -10.51 -1.87 -11.11
N ALA A 71 -10.49 -1.36 -9.89
CA ALA A 71 -9.29 -0.69 -9.38
C ALA A 71 -8.18 -1.71 -9.21
N ARG A 72 -7.03 -1.42 -9.81
CA ARG A 72 -5.84 -2.26 -9.70
C ARG A 72 -4.65 -1.37 -9.45
N LEU A 73 -3.76 -1.83 -8.58
CA LEU A 73 -2.64 -1.02 -8.14
C LEU A 73 -1.33 -1.79 -8.22
N ARG A 74 -0.25 -1.05 -8.39
CA ARG A 74 1.09 -1.64 -8.35
C ARG A 74 1.97 -0.82 -7.41
N ILE A 75 2.92 -1.48 -6.78
CA ILE A 75 3.95 -0.80 -6.02
C ILE A 75 4.97 -0.24 -7.02
N THR A 76 5.47 0.96 -6.72
CA THR A 76 6.48 1.61 -7.57
C THR A 76 7.86 1.38 -6.99
N SER A 77 8.91 1.79 -7.74
CA SER A 77 10.26 1.72 -7.20
C SER A 77 10.40 2.60 -5.96
N THR A 78 9.70 3.75 -5.94
CA THR A 78 9.67 4.61 -4.77
C THR A 78 9.05 3.86 -3.57
N GLY A 79 7.96 3.13 -3.81
CA GLY A 79 7.33 2.36 -2.76
C GLY A 79 8.24 1.26 -2.23
N ARG A 80 8.93 0.58 -3.13
CA ARG A 80 9.85 -0.48 -2.72
C ARG A 80 11.02 0.07 -1.90
N ALA A 81 11.55 1.22 -2.32
CA ALA A 81 12.64 1.85 -1.59
C ALA A 81 12.19 2.26 -0.19
N ARG A 82 10.99 2.82 -0.09
CA ARG A 82 10.44 3.23 1.21
C ARG A 82 10.26 2.01 2.12
N LEU A 83 9.77 0.92 1.57
CA LEU A 83 9.57 -0.30 2.34
C LEU A 83 10.90 -0.85 2.84
N ASN A 84 11.92 -0.83 1.98
CA ASN A 84 13.25 -1.29 2.37
C ASN A 84 13.84 -0.43 3.48
N GLU A 85 13.66 0.89 3.39
CA GLU A 85 14.13 1.79 4.44
C GLU A 85 13.46 1.50 5.77
N TYR A 86 12.16 1.23 5.71
CA TYR A 86 11.43 0.94 6.94
C TYR A 86 11.90 -0.35 7.59
N ARG A 87 12.25 -1.34 6.77
CA ARG A 87 12.70 -2.64 7.27
C ARG A 87 14.14 -2.61 7.78
N SER A 88 14.89 -1.63 7.39
CA SER A 88 16.30 -1.51 7.81
C SER A 88 16.48 -1.11 9.29
#